data_a044a64910048636610aed7f9a633ea5
#
_entry.id   a044a64910048636610aed7f9a633ea5
#
_cell.length_a   1.000
_cell.length_b   1.000
_cell.length_c   1.000
_cell.angle_alpha   90.00
_cell.angle_beta   90.00
_cell.angle_gamma   90.00
#
_symmetry.space_group_name_H-M   'P 1'
#
loop_
_entity.id
_entity.type
_entity.pdbx_description
1 polymer ?
#
loop_
_entity_poly.entity_id
_entity_poly.type
_entity_poly.pdbx_seq_one_letter_code
_entity_poly.pdbx_strand_id
1 'polypeptide(L)'
;VIFNEDPHSYIEHIKPLPEVHEMIDRCIECGFCEVNCVACGYALSSRQRIVVQREMARLKEAIRQEGDKAKKREAKKLLSSLEKDFRRIGRDLCAGDGLCSTSCPIKINVGDYIHLVREHDMSAAGKQLGYWAGKNLAGIGTALTGLLEVANVAHSVLGDKATRLLGKAMHYGSGGLVPLWTPSLPRPVRKKEKQTAIEYGVVNGLKGLQDKRVVYFPSCLNQRLGFGNKPLINDMTELLNKAGYEVIFPQKMEN
;
A
#
# COMPACT_ATOMS: atom_id res chain seq x y z
N VAL A 1 27.21 -35.79 8.40
CA VAL A 1 27.77 -34.43 8.46
C VAL A 1 29.26 -34.58 8.72
N ILE A 2 30.09 -34.22 7.74
CA ILE A 2 31.53 -34.24 7.88
C ILE A 2 31.95 -32.87 8.39
N PHE A 3 32.36 -32.79 9.64
CA PHE A 3 32.98 -31.59 10.18
C PHE A 3 34.47 -31.64 9.88
N ASN A 4 34.98 -30.67 9.16
CA ASN A 4 36.43 -30.49 9.02
C ASN A 4 36.91 -29.71 10.26
N GLU A 5 38.06 -30.09 10.80
CA GLU A 5 38.65 -29.46 11.99
C GLU A 5 39.14 -28.03 11.71
N ASP A 6 39.37 -27.70 10.45
CA ASP A 6 39.75 -26.35 10.06
C ASP A 6 38.51 -25.49 9.65
N PRO A 7 38.05 -24.56 10.50
CA PRO A 7 36.93 -23.71 10.19
C PRO A 7 37.17 -22.78 8.99
N HIS A 8 38.42 -22.50 8.63
CA HIS A 8 38.77 -21.66 7.49
C HIS A 8 38.53 -22.35 6.15
N SER A 9 38.60 -23.70 6.10
CA SER A 9 38.37 -24.47 4.86
C SER A 9 36.96 -24.33 4.32
N TYR A 10 35.98 -23.93 5.14
CA TYR A 10 34.61 -23.68 4.71
C TYR A 10 34.44 -22.26 4.13
N ILE A 11 35.22 -21.31 4.58
CA ILE A 11 35.15 -19.90 4.13
C ILE A 11 35.60 -19.78 2.67
N GLU A 12 36.59 -20.57 2.26
CA GLU A 12 37.10 -20.57 0.88
C GLU A 12 36.06 -21.06 -0.14
N HIS A 13 35.08 -21.85 0.30
CA HIS A 13 34.02 -22.39 -0.55
C HIS A 13 32.72 -21.58 -0.48
N ILE A 14 32.64 -20.61 0.42
CA ILE A 14 31.45 -19.71 0.52
C ILE A 14 31.55 -18.64 -0.56
N LYS A 15 30.69 -18.72 -1.56
CA LYS A 15 30.53 -17.63 -2.52
C LYS A 15 29.95 -16.41 -1.80
N PRO A 16 30.67 -15.29 -1.72
CA PRO A 16 30.13 -14.09 -1.08
C PRO A 16 28.91 -13.62 -1.85
N LEU A 17 27.81 -13.39 -1.11
CA LEU A 17 26.61 -12.77 -1.70
C LEU A 17 26.89 -11.30 -1.92
N PRO A 18 26.49 -10.74 -3.07
CA PRO A 18 26.63 -9.31 -3.33
C PRO A 18 25.86 -8.50 -2.28
N GLU A 19 26.51 -7.51 -1.70
CA GLU A 19 25.88 -6.56 -0.81
C GLU A 19 24.98 -5.59 -1.61
N VAL A 20 23.82 -5.31 -1.08
CA VAL A 20 22.82 -4.42 -1.68
C VAL A 20 22.42 -3.34 -0.68
N HIS A 21 21.96 -3.75 0.50
CA HIS A 21 21.50 -2.86 1.55
C HIS A 21 21.37 -3.61 2.87
N GLU A 22 21.77 -2.97 3.97
CA GLU A 22 21.80 -3.56 5.33
C GLU A 22 20.48 -4.23 5.76
N MET A 23 19.34 -3.72 5.30
CA MET A 23 18.02 -4.28 5.62
C MET A 23 17.80 -5.67 5.04
N ILE A 24 18.46 -6.03 3.94
CA ILE A 24 18.22 -7.28 3.21
C ILE A 24 19.45 -8.18 3.07
N ASP A 25 20.66 -7.68 3.34
CA ASP A 25 21.90 -8.41 3.10
C ASP A 25 22.05 -9.63 4.01
N ARG A 26 21.41 -9.62 5.17
CA ARG A 26 21.36 -10.76 6.09
C ARG A 26 20.46 -11.90 5.61
N CYS A 27 19.79 -11.77 4.46
CA CYS A 27 18.89 -12.79 3.94
C CYS A 27 19.63 -14.06 3.54
N ILE A 28 19.21 -15.21 4.07
CA ILE A 28 19.75 -16.54 3.77
C ILE A 28 18.99 -17.25 2.63
N GLU A 29 18.05 -16.58 1.99
CA GLU A 29 17.25 -17.07 0.85
C GLU A 29 16.42 -18.35 1.13
N CYS A 30 16.04 -18.60 2.38
CA CYS A 30 15.31 -19.80 2.80
C CYS A 30 13.89 -19.95 2.24
N GLY A 31 13.26 -18.86 1.78
CA GLY A 31 11.94 -18.89 1.14
C GLY A 31 10.72 -18.81 2.08
N PHE A 32 10.88 -18.90 3.40
CA PHE A 32 9.74 -18.88 4.34
C PHE A 32 8.83 -17.64 4.22
N CYS A 33 9.38 -16.51 3.77
CA CYS A 33 8.59 -15.29 3.55
C CYS A 33 7.63 -15.36 2.36
N GLU A 34 7.77 -16.35 1.46
CA GLU A 34 6.95 -16.46 0.24
C GLU A 34 5.51 -16.86 0.56
N VAL A 35 5.29 -17.62 1.63
CA VAL A 35 3.95 -18.07 2.07
C VAL A 35 3.03 -16.89 2.38
N ASN A 36 3.57 -15.83 2.97
CA ASN A 36 2.81 -14.64 3.35
C ASN A 36 2.91 -13.50 2.32
N CYS A 37 3.57 -13.73 1.19
CA CYS A 37 3.69 -12.71 0.15
C CYS A 37 2.48 -12.73 -0.77
N VAL A 38 1.62 -11.71 -0.69
CA VAL A 38 0.44 -11.59 -1.54
C VAL A 38 0.76 -11.47 -3.03
N ALA A 39 1.99 -11.10 -3.38
CA ALA A 39 2.46 -11.02 -4.76
C ALA A 39 3.00 -12.37 -5.29
N CYS A 40 3.18 -13.37 -4.44
CA CYS A 40 3.73 -14.67 -4.83
C CYS A 40 2.81 -15.34 -5.87
N GLY A 41 3.41 -15.79 -6.98
CA GLY A 41 2.70 -16.47 -8.06
C GLY A 41 2.31 -15.58 -9.26
N TYR A 42 2.22 -14.23 -9.09
CA TYR A 42 1.93 -13.32 -10.20
C TYR A 42 2.96 -12.18 -10.36
N ALA A 43 3.80 -11.96 -9.36
CA ALA A 43 4.92 -11.04 -9.38
C ALA A 43 6.08 -11.62 -8.57
N LEU A 44 7.19 -10.90 -8.43
CA LEU A 44 8.30 -11.36 -7.59
C LEU A 44 7.88 -11.47 -6.13
N SER A 45 8.15 -12.61 -5.52
CA SER A 45 8.03 -12.81 -4.08
C SER A 45 9.07 -11.99 -3.30
N SER A 46 8.91 -11.91 -1.98
CA SER A 46 9.87 -11.21 -1.11
C SER A 46 11.30 -11.71 -1.30
N ARG A 47 11.51 -13.04 -1.32
CA ARG A 47 12.83 -13.64 -1.55
C ARG A 47 13.34 -13.33 -2.96
N GLN A 48 12.51 -13.51 -3.98
CA GLN A 48 12.91 -13.26 -5.37
C GLN A 48 13.33 -11.80 -5.59
N ARG A 49 12.69 -10.83 -4.91
CA ARG A 49 13.10 -9.42 -4.96
C ARG A 49 14.54 -9.24 -4.48
N ILE A 50 14.92 -9.90 -3.38
CA ILE A 50 16.28 -9.83 -2.85
C ILE A 50 17.27 -10.47 -3.83
N VAL A 51 16.95 -11.65 -4.36
CA VAL A 51 17.82 -12.37 -5.33
C VAL A 51 18.07 -11.51 -6.57
N VAL A 52 17.03 -10.90 -7.14
CA VAL A 52 17.18 -10.03 -8.32
C VAL A 52 18.01 -8.79 -8.00
N GLN A 53 17.83 -8.18 -6.82
CA GLN A 53 18.65 -7.04 -6.39
C GLN A 53 20.13 -7.42 -6.25
N ARG A 54 20.43 -8.58 -5.68
CA ARG A 54 21.79 -9.12 -5.60
C ARG A 54 22.40 -9.36 -6.98
N GLU A 55 21.62 -9.91 -7.91
CA GLU A 55 22.10 -10.09 -9.29
C GLU A 55 22.38 -8.76 -9.98
N MET A 56 21.52 -7.75 -9.77
CA MET A 56 21.80 -6.40 -10.28
C MET A 56 23.05 -5.78 -9.66
N ALA A 57 23.28 -5.99 -8.35
CA ALA A 57 24.51 -5.53 -7.68
C ALA A 57 25.76 -6.26 -8.25
N ARG A 58 25.67 -7.57 -8.43
CA ARG A 58 26.74 -8.38 -9.05
C ARG A 58 27.07 -7.89 -10.47
N LEU A 59 26.05 -7.62 -11.28
CA LEU A 59 26.26 -7.11 -12.64
C LEU A 59 26.90 -5.71 -12.64
N LYS A 60 26.50 -4.83 -11.72
CA LYS A 60 27.11 -3.51 -11.56
C LYS A 60 28.60 -3.62 -11.23
N GLU A 61 28.96 -4.54 -10.35
CA GLU A 61 30.36 -4.76 -10.00
C GLU A 61 31.14 -5.39 -11.15
N ALA A 62 30.58 -6.41 -11.82
CA ALA A 62 31.18 -7.00 -13.00
C ALA A 62 31.42 -5.98 -14.11
N ILE A 63 30.49 -5.06 -14.33
CA ILE A 63 30.64 -3.97 -15.32
C ILE A 63 31.80 -3.03 -14.96
N ARG A 64 32.05 -2.80 -13.66
CA ARG A 64 33.19 -1.97 -13.21
C ARG A 64 34.53 -2.64 -13.47
N GLN A 65 34.63 -3.94 -13.20
CA GLN A 65 35.87 -4.71 -13.26
C GLN A 65 36.19 -5.26 -14.65
N GLU A 66 35.19 -5.41 -15.54
CA GLU A 66 35.34 -6.03 -16.84
C GLU A 66 36.13 -5.13 -17.81
N GLY A 67 37.24 -5.66 -18.36
CA GLY A 67 38.06 -5.00 -19.35
C GLY A 67 37.61 -5.25 -20.79
N ASP A 68 36.91 -6.35 -21.07
CA ASP A 68 36.41 -6.70 -22.39
C ASP A 68 35.15 -5.88 -22.75
N LYS A 69 35.23 -5.10 -23.80
CA LYS A 69 34.12 -4.24 -24.25
C LYS A 69 32.86 -5.03 -24.65
N ALA A 70 33.02 -6.23 -25.22
CA ALA A 70 31.89 -7.05 -25.66
C ALA A 70 31.11 -7.60 -24.45
N LYS A 71 31.80 -8.20 -23.48
CA LYS A 71 31.25 -8.71 -22.24
C LYS A 71 30.61 -7.59 -21.41
N LYS A 72 31.27 -6.45 -21.32
CA LYS A 72 30.77 -5.26 -20.66
C LYS A 72 29.45 -4.76 -21.25
N ARG A 73 29.32 -4.79 -22.58
CA ARG A 73 28.10 -4.39 -23.30
C ARG A 73 26.96 -5.36 -23.03
N GLU A 74 27.25 -6.66 -23.02
CA GLU A 74 26.26 -7.69 -22.71
C GLU A 74 25.75 -7.58 -21.28
N ALA A 75 26.64 -7.44 -20.29
CA ALA A 75 26.29 -7.23 -18.90
C ALA A 75 25.43 -5.96 -18.68
N LYS A 76 25.76 -4.86 -19.38
CA LYS A 76 24.93 -3.64 -19.35
C LYS A 76 23.54 -3.85 -19.92
N LYS A 77 23.42 -4.61 -21.02
CA LYS A 77 22.12 -4.92 -21.64
C LYS A 77 21.26 -5.76 -20.68
N LEU A 78 21.85 -6.77 -20.05
CA LEU A 78 21.17 -7.61 -19.08
C LEU A 78 20.73 -6.79 -17.85
N LEU A 79 21.61 -5.97 -17.29
CA LEU A 79 21.30 -5.10 -16.17
C LEU A 79 20.13 -4.16 -16.47
N SER A 80 20.14 -3.52 -17.64
CA SER A 80 19.06 -2.61 -18.07
C SER A 80 17.72 -3.33 -18.22
N SER A 81 17.73 -4.58 -18.72
CA SER A 81 16.52 -5.40 -18.79
C SER A 81 15.99 -5.73 -17.38
N LEU A 82 16.88 -6.20 -16.49
CA LEU A 82 16.50 -6.52 -15.11
C LEU A 82 15.96 -5.30 -14.35
N GLU A 83 16.59 -4.14 -14.49
CA GLU A 83 16.12 -2.91 -13.85
C GLU A 83 14.73 -2.49 -14.36
N LYS A 84 14.49 -2.63 -15.68
CA LYS A 84 13.18 -2.34 -16.29
C LYS A 84 12.09 -3.28 -15.77
N ASP A 85 12.37 -4.58 -15.73
CA ASP A 85 11.40 -5.58 -15.29
C ASP A 85 11.18 -5.49 -13.78
N PHE A 86 12.25 -5.30 -13.00
CA PHE A 86 12.16 -5.14 -11.54
C PHE A 86 11.30 -3.93 -11.15
N ARG A 87 11.35 -2.85 -11.90
CA ARG A 87 10.52 -1.66 -11.64
C ARG A 87 9.05 -2.02 -11.51
N ARG A 88 8.53 -2.83 -12.43
CA ARG A 88 7.13 -3.25 -12.42
C ARG A 88 6.89 -4.41 -11.45
N ILE A 89 7.54 -5.56 -11.71
CA ILE A 89 7.20 -6.82 -11.00
C ILE A 89 7.87 -6.95 -9.63
N GLY A 90 8.95 -6.24 -9.38
CA GLY A 90 9.65 -6.22 -8.10
C GLY A 90 9.20 -5.09 -7.19
N ARG A 91 9.24 -3.85 -7.71
CA ARG A 91 8.98 -2.62 -6.95
C ARG A 91 7.49 -2.28 -6.86
N ASP A 92 6.81 -2.13 -8.01
CA ASP A 92 5.46 -1.56 -8.05
C ASP A 92 4.39 -2.53 -7.56
N LEU A 93 4.55 -3.82 -7.84
CA LEU A 93 3.62 -4.88 -7.41
C LEU A 93 3.92 -5.44 -6.00
N CYS A 94 4.80 -4.80 -5.22
CA CYS A 94 4.92 -5.11 -3.79
C CYS A 94 3.79 -4.42 -3.02
N ALA A 95 3.05 -5.15 -2.19
CA ALA A 95 2.02 -4.57 -1.33
C ALA A 95 2.61 -3.63 -0.25
N GLY A 96 3.87 -3.85 0.14
CA GLY A 96 4.52 -3.07 1.20
C GLY A 96 3.94 -3.30 2.59
N ASP A 97 3.18 -4.38 2.78
CA ASP A 97 2.43 -4.69 4.00
C ASP A 97 3.29 -5.26 5.15
N GLY A 98 4.55 -5.60 4.88
CA GLY A 98 5.46 -6.15 5.87
C GLY A 98 5.16 -7.59 6.31
N LEU A 99 4.12 -8.24 5.80
CA LEU A 99 3.73 -9.61 6.20
C LEU A 99 4.85 -10.64 5.95
N CYS A 100 5.72 -10.39 4.99
CA CYS A 100 6.88 -11.24 4.72
C CYS A 100 7.83 -11.35 5.92
N SER A 101 7.88 -10.36 6.81
CA SER A 101 8.72 -10.40 8.03
C SER A 101 8.18 -11.33 9.10
N THR A 102 6.88 -11.64 9.09
CA THR A 102 6.25 -12.48 10.11
C THR A 102 6.75 -13.92 10.08
N SER A 103 6.97 -14.47 8.88
CA SER A 103 7.51 -15.81 8.66
C SER A 103 9.04 -15.83 8.47
N CYS A 104 9.69 -14.67 8.44
CA CYS A 104 11.13 -14.60 8.31
C CYS A 104 11.81 -14.91 9.65
N PRO A 105 12.71 -15.92 9.73
CA PRO A 105 13.40 -16.27 10.99
C PRO A 105 14.30 -15.14 11.51
N ILE A 106 14.81 -14.30 10.61
CA ILE A 106 15.66 -13.14 10.95
C ILE A 106 14.92 -11.80 10.81
N LYS A 107 13.59 -11.82 10.67
CA LYS A 107 12.70 -10.66 10.70
C LYS A 107 13.00 -9.58 9.65
N ILE A 108 13.43 -9.98 8.46
CA ILE A 108 13.62 -9.04 7.34
C ILE A 108 12.26 -8.59 6.82
N ASN A 109 12.02 -7.28 6.80
CA ASN A 109 10.88 -6.65 6.16
C ASN A 109 11.25 -6.14 4.76
N VAL A 110 10.94 -6.92 3.74
CA VAL A 110 11.21 -6.53 2.34
C VAL A 110 10.27 -5.39 1.91
N GLY A 111 9.12 -5.24 2.55
CA GLY A 111 8.20 -4.11 2.30
C GLY A 111 8.86 -2.77 2.59
N ASP A 112 9.50 -2.62 3.75
CA ASP A 112 10.22 -1.39 4.14
C ASP A 112 11.37 -1.10 3.17
N TYR A 113 12.13 -2.11 2.78
CA TYR A 113 13.17 -1.95 1.77
C TYR A 113 12.60 -1.43 0.43
N ILE A 114 11.47 -1.99 -0.04
CA ILE A 114 10.84 -1.52 -1.27
C ILE A 114 10.29 -0.10 -1.13
N HIS A 115 9.85 0.32 0.05
CA HIS A 115 9.49 1.72 0.29
C HIS A 115 10.68 2.66 0.10
N LEU A 116 11.87 2.29 0.59
CA LEU A 116 13.09 3.07 0.34
C LEU A 116 13.45 3.12 -1.16
N VAL A 117 13.33 1.99 -1.87
CA VAL A 117 13.57 1.95 -3.32
C VAL A 117 12.60 2.88 -4.07
N ARG A 118 11.31 2.87 -3.68
CA ARG A 118 10.31 3.79 -4.25
C ARG A 118 10.64 5.25 -3.96
N GLU A 119 11.04 5.54 -2.73
CA GLU A 119 11.42 6.90 -2.33
C GLU A 119 12.64 7.40 -3.12
N HIS A 120 13.65 6.55 -3.30
CA HIS A 120 14.84 6.89 -4.08
C HIS A 120 14.49 7.23 -5.54
N ASP A 121 13.55 6.51 -6.14
CA ASP A 121 13.12 6.70 -7.52
C ASP A 121 12.17 7.91 -7.71
N MET A 122 11.65 8.49 -6.63
CA MET A 122 10.77 9.66 -6.71
C MET A 122 11.56 10.94 -7.03
N SER A 123 10.99 11.76 -7.92
CA SER A 123 11.51 13.10 -8.18
C SER A 123 11.40 14.00 -6.94
N ALA A 124 12.25 15.01 -6.83
CA ALA A 124 12.19 15.99 -5.74
C ALA A 124 10.82 16.68 -5.64
N ALA A 125 10.22 17.02 -6.78
CA ALA A 125 8.87 17.57 -6.84
C ALA A 125 7.81 16.58 -6.33
N GLY A 126 7.95 15.29 -6.68
CA GLY A 126 7.05 14.24 -6.18
C GLY A 126 7.13 14.07 -4.66
N LYS A 127 8.33 14.10 -4.09
CA LYS A 127 8.52 14.06 -2.62
C LYS A 127 7.88 15.26 -1.92
N GLN A 128 8.07 16.46 -2.45
CA GLN A 128 7.46 17.67 -1.89
C GLN A 128 5.93 17.64 -1.97
N LEU A 129 5.38 17.19 -3.12
CA LEU A 129 3.94 17.05 -3.29
C LEU A 129 3.37 15.99 -2.32
N GLY A 130 4.03 14.85 -2.17
CA GLY A 130 3.64 13.80 -1.23
C GLY A 130 3.64 14.29 0.21
N TYR A 131 4.67 15.02 0.62
CA TYR A 131 4.77 15.60 1.95
C TYR A 131 3.68 16.67 2.21
N TRP A 132 3.44 17.55 1.21
CA TRP A 132 2.35 18.51 1.28
C TRP A 132 0.98 17.84 1.39
N ALA A 133 0.74 16.81 0.56
CA ALA A 133 -0.51 16.05 0.59
C ALA A 133 -0.74 15.35 1.93
N GLY A 134 0.32 14.75 2.52
CA GLY A 134 0.26 14.14 3.84
C GLY A 134 -0.11 15.14 4.94
N LYS A 135 0.48 16.33 4.92
CA LYS A 135 0.14 17.42 5.87
C LYS A 135 -1.28 17.96 5.71
N ASN A 136 -1.81 17.94 4.49
CA ASN A 136 -3.12 18.52 4.16
C ASN A 136 -4.19 17.46 3.88
N LEU A 137 -4.00 16.23 4.36
CA LEU A 137 -4.86 15.08 4.05
C LEU A 137 -6.34 15.35 4.41
N ALA A 138 -6.60 16.00 5.54
CA ALA A 138 -7.94 16.37 5.97
C ALA A 138 -8.60 17.37 5.00
N GLY A 139 -7.87 18.39 4.56
CA GLY A 139 -8.33 19.38 3.57
C GLY A 139 -8.60 18.75 2.20
N ILE A 140 -7.68 17.88 1.73
CA ILE A 140 -7.84 17.13 0.48
C ILE A 140 -9.09 16.25 0.55
N GLY A 141 -9.29 15.55 1.66
CA GLY A 141 -10.48 14.72 1.87
C GLY A 141 -11.78 15.55 1.87
N THR A 142 -11.77 16.76 2.43
CA THR A 142 -12.92 17.67 2.40
C THR A 142 -13.21 18.18 1.00
N ALA A 143 -12.17 18.56 0.25
CA ALA A 143 -12.30 18.97 -1.16
C ALA A 143 -12.84 17.82 -2.03
N LEU A 144 -12.34 16.61 -1.84
CA LEU A 144 -12.83 15.42 -2.55
C LEU A 144 -14.32 15.16 -2.25
N THR A 145 -14.72 15.28 -0.98
CA THR A 145 -16.12 15.13 -0.56
C THR A 145 -17.01 16.17 -1.26
N GLY A 146 -16.57 17.43 -1.32
CA GLY A 146 -17.28 18.49 -2.02
C GLY A 146 -17.41 18.25 -3.53
N LEU A 147 -16.35 17.79 -4.18
CA LEU A 147 -16.39 17.40 -5.60
C LEU A 147 -17.37 16.27 -5.88
N LEU A 148 -17.42 15.26 -5.02
CA LEU A 148 -18.38 14.17 -5.13
C LEU A 148 -19.83 14.65 -4.92
N GLU A 149 -20.05 15.62 -4.05
CA GLU A 149 -21.38 16.22 -3.85
C GLU A 149 -21.83 16.99 -5.08
N VAL A 150 -20.95 17.79 -5.68
CA VAL A 150 -21.22 18.47 -6.96
C VAL A 150 -21.51 17.47 -8.08
N ALA A 151 -20.72 16.38 -8.17
CA ALA A 151 -20.94 15.34 -9.16
C ALA A 151 -22.29 14.63 -8.97
N ASN A 152 -22.71 14.39 -7.72
CA ASN A 152 -24.03 13.82 -7.41
C ASN A 152 -25.18 14.77 -7.77
N VAL A 153 -25.05 16.05 -7.47
CA VAL A 153 -26.05 17.07 -7.86
C VAL A 153 -26.14 17.17 -9.38
N ALA A 154 -25.00 17.25 -10.07
CA ALA A 154 -24.96 17.25 -11.52
C ALA A 154 -25.63 16.01 -12.11
N HIS A 155 -25.39 14.83 -11.53
CA HIS A 155 -26.03 13.60 -11.95
C HIS A 155 -27.55 13.63 -11.75
N SER A 156 -28.03 14.15 -10.61
CA SER A 156 -29.48 14.25 -10.34
C SER A 156 -30.22 15.17 -11.31
N VAL A 157 -29.52 16.19 -11.86
CA VAL A 157 -30.11 17.17 -12.82
C VAL A 157 -29.96 16.69 -14.27
N LEU A 158 -28.77 16.18 -14.64
CA LEU A 158 -28.42 15.84 -16.03
C LEU A 158 -28.77 14.40 -16.42
N GLY A 159 -28.94 13.51 -15.43
CA GLY A 159 -29.18 12.10 -15.65
C GLY A 159 -27.92 11.33 -16.10
N ASP A 160 -28.04 10.00 -16.18
CA ASP A 160 -26.93 9.07 -16.42
C ASP A 160 -26.15 9.33 -17.71
N LYS A 161 -26.87 9.55 -18.82
CA LYS A 161 -26.23 9.66 -20.14
C LYS A 161 -25.34 10.90 -20.25
N ALA A 162 -25.85 12.06 -19.81
CA ALA A 162 -25.12 13.31 -19.88
C ALA A 162 -23.96 13.33 -18.89
N THR A 163 -24.13 12.80 -17.69
CA THR A 163 -23.06 12.71 -16.68
C THR A 163 -21.92 11.78 -17.13
N ARG A 164 -22.23 10.66 -17.78
CA ARG A 164 -21.22 9.78 -18.37
C ARG A 164 -20.43 10.44 -19.48
N LEU A 165 -21.10 11.21 -20.35
CA LEU A 165 -20.45 11.93 -21.44
C LEU A 165 -19.51 13.00 -20.89
N LEU A 166 -19.99 13.80 -19.94
CA LEU A 166 -19.21 14.83 -19.25
C LEU A 166 -18.00 14.22 -18.52
N GLY A 167 -18.21 13.12 -17.77
CA GLY A 167 -17.16 12.40 -17.07
C GLY A 167 -16.08 11.86 -18.03
N LYS A 168 -16.47 11.35 -19.20
CA LYS A 168 -15.50 10.95 -20.25
C LYS A 168 -14.72 12.15 -20.78
N ALA A 169 -15.37 13.25 -21.09
CA ALA A 169 -14.72 14.45 -21.57
C ALA A 169 -13.69 15.01 -20.56
N MET A 170 -14.06 15.04 -19.28
CA MET A 170 -13.14 15.44 -18.20
C MET A 170 -11.99 14.46 -18.02
N HIS A 171 -12.24 13.15 -18.12
CA HIS A 171 -11.19 12.12 -18.01
C HIS A 171 -10.14 12.27 -19.11
N TYR A 172 -10.57 12.32 -20.35
CA TYR A 172 -9.65 12.47 -21.49
C TYR A 172 -8.99 13.87 -21.52
N GLY A 173 -9.72 14.92 -21.19
CA GLY A 173 -9.18 16.28 -21.13
C GLY A 173 -8.15 16.49 -20.02
N SER A 174 -8.24 15.73 -18.92
CA SER A 174 -7.27 15.76 -17.81
C SER A 174 -6.11 14.76 -17.95
N GLY A 175 -6.02 14.03 -19.08
CA GLY A 175 -5.01 12.97 -19.23
C GLY A 175 -5.20 11.80 -18.28
N GLY A 176 -6.43 11.51 -17.84
CA GLY A 176 -6.76 10.40 -16.94
C GLY A 176 -6.73 10.75 -15.44
N LEU A 177 -6.44 11.99 -15.06
CA LEU A 177 -6.43 12.43 -13.65
C LEU A 177 -7.81 12.40 -13.02
N VAL A 178 -8.85 12.76 -13.77
CA VAL A 178 -10.23 12.66 -13.30
C VAL A 178 -10.74 11.25 -13.55
N PRO A 179 -11.20 10.50 -12.52
CA PRO A 179 -11.72 9.15 -12.71
C PRO A 179 -13.01 9.19 -13.55
N LEU A 180 -13.25 8.09 -14.27
CA LEU A 180 -14.48 7.92 -15.04
C LEU A 180 -15.67 7.86 -14.07
N TRP A 181 -16.70 8.63 -14.40
CA TRP A 181 -17.94 8.58 -13.64
C TRP A 181 -18.69 7.25 -13.86
N THR A 182 -19.10 6.63 -12.77
CA THR A 182 -19.94 5.43 -12.77
C THR A 182 -21.12 5.62 -11.80
N PRO A 183 -22.28 4.97 -12.01
CA PRO A 183 -23.39 4.99 -11.05
C PRO A 183 -23.04 4.44 -9.66
N SER A 184 -21.95 3.67 -9.57
CA SER A 184 -21.43 3.09 -8.32
C SER A 184 -20.51 4.02 -7.55
N LEU A 185 -20.32 5.26 -7.99
CA LEU A 185 -19.51 6.23 -7.25
C LEU A 185 -20.13 6.44 -5.86
N PRO A 186 -19.32 6.34 -4.78
CA PRO A 186 -19.83 6.51 -3.43
C PRO A 186 -20.35 7.93 -3.23
N ARG A 187 -21.43 8.06 -2.47
CA ARG A 187 -21.97 9.35 -2.07
C ARG A 187 -21.21 9.89 -0.87
N PRO A 188 -20.98 11.22 -0.79
CA PRO A 188 -20.40 11.81 0.41
C PRO A 188 -21.35 11.67 1.60
N VAL A 189 -20.79 11.35 2.76
CA VAL A 189 -21.53 11.33 4.02
C VAL A 189 -21.84 12.77 4.44
N ARG A 190 -23.12 13.11 4.58
CA ARG A 190 -23.54 14.45 5.00
C ARG A 190 -23.11 14.72 6.44
N LYS A 191 -22.79 15.99 6.74
CA LYS A 191 -22.29 16.40 8.05
C LYS A 191 -23.23 16.01 9.22
N LYS A 192 -24.55 16.03 8.95
CA LYS A 192 -25.59 15.64 9.92
C LYS A 192 -25.58 14.13 10.24
N GLU A 193 -25.31 13.30 9.23
CA GLU A 193 -25.17 11.85 9.40
C GLU A 193 -23.88 11.48 10.13
N LYS A 194 -22.80 12.25 9.92
CA LYS A 194 -21.56 12.14 10.70
C LYS A 194 -21.77 12.40 12.20
N GLN A 195 -22.50 13.47 12.52
CA GLN A 195 -22.77 13.84 13.92
C GLN A 195 -23.60 12.77 14.61
N THR A 196 -24.62 12.24 13.95
CA THR A 196 -25.45 11.17 14.51
C THR A 196 -24.63 9.91 14.80
N ALA A 197 -23.70 9.53 13.93
CA ALA A 197 -22.81 8.38 14.15
C ALA A 197 -21.79 8.61 15.30
N ILE A 198 -21.39 9.85 15.53
CA ILE A 198 -20.41 10.22 16.58
C ILE A 198 -21.12 10.47 17.93
N GLU A 199 -22.34 10.99 17.92
CA GLU A 199 -23.16 11.21 19.13
C GLU A 199 -23.70 9.90 19.75
N TYR A 200 -23.73 8.81 19.00
CA TYR A 200 -24.03 7.47 19.54
C TYR A 200 -22.94 6.92 20.49
N GLY A 201 -21.98 7.75 20.91
CA GLY A 201 -20.93 7.38 21.85
C GLY A 201 -21.40 6.91 23.24
N VAL A 202 -22.69 7.03 23.57
CA VAL A 202 -23.28 6.48 24.76
C VAL A 202 -24.75 6.16 24.47
N VAL A 203 -25.01 5.02 23.89
CA VAL A 203 -26.40 4.52 23.89
C VAL A 203 -26.67 3.91 25.27
N ASN A 204 -27.30 4.70 26.14
CA ASN A 204 -27.88 4.25 27.36
C ASN A 204 -28.91 3.15 27.08
N GLY A 205 -28.66 1.94 27.60
CA GLY A 205 -29.79 1.04 27.63
C GLY A 205 -29.58 -0.45 27.86
N LEU A 206 -28.45 -0.91 28.35
CA LEU A 206 -28.38 -2.30 28.84
C LEU A 206 -27.62 -2.36 30.16
N LYS A 207 -28.34 -2.03 31.26
CA LYS A 207 -27.90 -2.34 32.61
C LYS A 207 -27.81 -3.86 32.74
N GLY A 208 -26.61 -4.41 32.71
CA GLY A 208 -26.38 -5.84 32.93
C GLY A 208 -25.25 -6.47 32.13
N LEU A 209 -24.65 -5.76 31.16
CA LEU A 209 -23.57 -6.28 30.31
C LEU A 209 -22.29 -5.44 30.51
N GLN A 210 -21.74 -5.41 31.72
CA GLN A 210 -20.57 -4.60 32.07
C GLN A 210 -19.29 -4.96 31.33
N ASP A 211 -19.26 -6.05 30.55
CA ASP A 211 -18.05 -6.54 29.85
C ASP A 211 -18.10 -6.48 28.31
N LYS A 212 -19.15 -5.94 27.69
CA LYS A 212 -19.30 -5.92 26.25
C LYS A 212 -19.15 -4.52 25.66
N ARG A 213 -18.02 -3.87 25.92
CA ARG A 213 -17.65 -2.61 25.27
C ARG A 213 -16.70 -2.86 24.09
N VAL A 214 -16.99 -2.25 22.94
CA VAL A 214 -16.18 -2.36 21.73
C VAL A 214 -15.78 -0.97 21.26
N VAL A 215 -14.50 -0.75 21.07
CA VAL A 215 -14.01 0.47 20.42
C VAL A 215 -14.08 0.27 18.90
N TYR A 216 -14.96 1.02 18.24
CA TYR A 216 -15.07 0.99 16.79
C TYR A 216 -14.26 2.14 16.18
N PHE A 217 -13.27 1.79 15.38
CA PHE A 217 -12.42 2.73 14.66
C PHE A 217 -12.75 2.71 13.16
N PRO A 218 -13.65 3.57 12.66
CA PRO A 218 -13.97 3.62 11.24
C PRO A 218 -12.81 4.21 10.44
N SER A 219 -12.55 3.64 9.26
CA SER A 219 -11.52 4.18 8.35
C SER A 219 -11.89 5.60 7.87
N CYS A 220 -10.87 6.37 7.46
CA CYS A 220 -11.06 7.72 6.89
C CYS A 220 -12.04 7.73 5.70
N LEU A 221 -12.05 6.66 4.90
CA LEU A 221 -12.98 6.51 3.79
C LEU A 221 -14.41 6.31 4.27
N ASN A 222 -14.63 5.42 5.24
CA ASN A 222 -15.96 5.17 5.79
C ASN A 222 -16.54 6.36 6.53
N GLN A 223 -15.71 7.25 7.06
CA GLN A 223 -16.15 8.50 7.66
C GLN A 223 -16.62 9.54 6.63
N ARG A 224 -16.14 9.46 5.39
CA ARG A 224 -16.37 10.46 4.35
C ARG A 224 -17.27 9.98 3.22
N LEU A 225 -17.30 8.68 2.96
CA LEU A 225 -17.99 8.05 1.85
C LEU A 225 -19.03 7.05 2.35
N GLY A 226 -20.26 7.18 1.84
CA GLY A 226 -21.34 6.23 2.09
C GLY A 226 -21.67 5.41 0.86
N PHE A 227 -22.10 4.16 1.07
CA PHE A 227 -22.64 3.31 0.02
C PHE A 227 -24.18 3.25 0.16
N GLY A 228 -24.89 3.52 -0.94
CA GLY A 228 -26.33 3.58 -0.91
C GLY A 228 -26.86 4.81 -0.15
N ASN A 229 -27.90 4.64 0.66
CA ASN A 229 -28.57 5.72 1.38
C ASN A 229 -28.10 5.90 2.84
N LYS A 230 -27.22 4.98 3.34
CA LYS A 230 -26.73 5.03 4.72
C LYS A 230 -25.20 4.92 4.76
N PRO A 231 -24.53 5.65 5.67
CA PRO A 231 -23.12 5.43 5.96
C PRO A 231 -22.87 4.04 6.57
N LEU A 232 -21.81 3.36 6.17
CA LEU A 232 -21.42 2.06 6.74
C LEU A 232 -21.21 2.11 8.27
N ILE A 233 -20.81 3.26 8.80
CA ILE A 233 -20.66 3.49 10.25
C ILE A 233 -21.98 3.22 10.97
N ASN A 234 -23.11 3.68 10.42
CA ASN A 234 -24.43 3.51 11.03
C ASN A 234 -24.83 2.03 11.02
N ASP A 235 -24.63 1.32 9.92
CA ASP A 235 -24.98 -0.10 9.81
C ASP A 235 -24.14 -0.96 10.76
N MET A 236 -22.83 -0.68 10.87
CA MET A 236 -21.94 -1.37 11.80
C MET A 236 -22.29 -1.08 13.26
N THR A 237 -22.60 0.17 13.58
CA THR A 237 -23.03 0.56 14.94
C THR A 237 -24.35 -0.11 15.32
N GLU A 238 -25.32 -0.13 14.40
CA GLU A 238 -26.61 -0.80 14.61
C GLU A 238 -26.44 -2.31 14.79
N LEU A 239 -25.57 -2.94 13.98
CA LEU A 239 -25.26 -4.37 14.11
C LEU A 239 -24.63 -4.70 15.47
N LEU A 240 -23.63 -3.94 15.89
CA LEU A 240 -22.95 -4.14 17.17
C LEU A 240 -23.90 -3.92 18.36
N ASN A 241 -24.74 -2.88 18.29
CA ASN A 241 -25.75 -2.62 19.33
C ASN A 241 -26.80 -3.75 19.40
N LYS A 242 -27.27 -4.27 18.27
CA LYS A 242 -28.18 -5.44 18.22
C LYS A 242 -27.53 -6.71 18.79
N ALA A 243 -26.19 -6.84 18.61
CA ALA A 243 -25.43 -7.94 19.22
C ALA A 243 -25.16 -7.74 20.72
N GLY A 244 -25.63 -6.64 21.32
CA GLY A 244 -25.51 -6.34 22.75
C GLY A 244 -24.16 -5.73 23.13
N TYR A 245 -23.42 -5.13 22.19
CA TYR A 245 -22.20 -4.38 22.47
C TYR A 245 -22.49 -2.89 22.62
N GLU A 246 -21.83 -2.25 23.58
CA GLU A 246 -21.74 -0.80 23.70
C GLU A 246 -20.61 -0.32 22.77
N VAL A 247 -20.92 0.52 21.77
CA VAL A 247 -19.94 1.01 20.79
C VAL A 247 -19.36 2.34 21.26
N ILE A 248 -18.05 2.38 21.40
CA ILE A 248 -17.29 3.57 21.79
C ILE A 248 -16.48 4.05 20.58
N PHE A 249 -16.56 5.35 20.26
CA PHE A 249 -15.71 5.98 19.24
C PHE A 249 -14.55 6.72 19.91
N PRO A 250 -13.31 6.64 19.37
CA PRO A 250 -12.18 7.42 19.84
C PRO A 250 -12.44 8.93 19.74
N GLN A 251 -12.08 9.70 20.78
CA GLN A 251 -12.38 11.13 20.87
C GLN A 251 -11.66 12.01 19.83
N LYS A 252 -10.62 11.53 19.15
CA LYS A 252 -9.88 12.26 18.11
C LYS A 252 -9.79 11.43 16.84
N MET A 253 -10.88 11.37 16.09
CA MET A 253 -10.86 10.78 14.75
C MET A 253 -10.71 11.83 13.63
N GLU A 254 -10.70 13.11 13.97
CA GLU A 254 -10.50 14.21 13.04
C GLU A 254 -9.07 14.75 13.19
N ASN A 255 -8.16 14.27 12.36
CA ASN A 255 -6.93 14.96 11.98
C ASN A 255 -6.71 14.76 10.49
#